data_55c0495225feb5f865830916931917ca
#
_entry.id   55c0495225feb5f865830916931917ca
#
_cell.length_a   1.000
_cell.length_b   1.000
_cell.length_c   1.000
_cell.angle_alpha   90.00
_cell.angle_beta   90.00
_cell.angle_gamma   90.00
#
_symmetry.space_group_name_H-M   'P 1'
#
loop_
_entity.id
_entity.type
_entity.pdbx_description
1 polymer ?
#
loop_
_entity_poly.entity_id
_entity_poly.type
_entity_poly.pdbx_seq_one_letter_code
_entity_poly.pdbx_strand_id
1 'polypeptide(L)'
;MRFRRTLAAIALSTAVPGVAAAQNAAPGARQVDIAYEITFAGLSGFRIDLTAKFNGSSYDIESRTFKEGVLRAVTMHYDGRNRAWGGFSPQGAQPTAGSLSIIVGDKPRTWVAQYAGGTIQETHNPAYKPSPQNAISEEQRRGSLDPLSAALSVGMAGDAACDRTVQTNDGKRRIDVIIKKVGTEPAAKAAIPGAQGDVLVCEIFTRRVAGEFESAPKEAETERERPMRVWLAHMDQSQMRYPAKLEAQTGFGTIRGRILSFRERPLTPDESQAMRK
;
A
#
# COMPACT_ATOMS: atom_id res chain seq x y z
N MET A 1 17.36 -79.11 -1.88
CA MET A 1 17.57 -77.97 -1.00
C MET A 1 17.38 -76.66 -1.83
N ARG A 2 16.26 -75.97 -1.65
CA ARG A 2 15.93 -74.72 -2.38
C ARG A 2 16.01 -73.57 -1.38
N PHE A 3 17.02 -72.69 -1.51
CA PHE A 3 17.15 -71.43 -0.72
C PHE A 3 16.23 -70.36 -1.30
N ARG A 4 15.21 -69.94 -0.55
CA ARG A 4 14.42 -68.72 -0.85
C ARG A 4 15.16 -67.52 -0.28
N ARG A 5 15.57 -66.59 -1.15
CA ARG A 5 16.10 -65.29 -0.77
C ARG A 5 14.92 -64.30 -0.64
N THR A 6 14.68 -63.82 0.56
CA THR A 6 13.71 -62.78 0.87
C THR A 6 14.43 -61.43 0.68
N LEU A 7 13.99 -60.61 -0.29
CA LEU A 7 14.40 -59.24 -0.47
C LEU A 7 13.50 -58.36 0.39
N ALA A 8 14.07 -57.71 1.39
CA ALA A 8 13.41 -56.65 2.17
C ALA A 8 13.59 -55.32 1.43
N ALA A 9 12.50 -54.72 0.96
CA ALA A 9 12.49 -53.39 0.39
C ALA A 9 12.40 -52.35 1.53
N ILE A 10 13.47 -51.57 1.70
CA ILE A 10 13.48 -50.43 2.61
C ILE A 10 12.91 -49.22 1.83
N ALA A 11 11.70 -48.79 2.19
CA ALA A 11 11.10 -47.56 1.69
C ALA A 11 11.69 -46.39 2.45
N LEU A 12 12.57 -45.58 1.81
CA LEU A 12 13.02 -44.28 2.31
C LEU A 12 11.90 -43.25 2.08
N SER A 13 11.18 -42.91 3.14
CA SER A 13 10.27 -41.77 3.12
C SER A 13 11.09 -40.46 3.23
N THR A 14 11.28 -39.74 2.13
CA THR A 14 11.83 -38.39 2.12
C THR A 14 10.74 -37.42 2.57
N ALA A 15 10.78 -37.03 3.85
CA ALA A 15 9.98 -35.89 4.33
C ALA A 15 10.54 -34.62 3.72
N VAL A 16 9.83 -34.02 2.76
CA VAL A 16 10.11 -32.69 2.26
C VAL A 16 9.67 -31.72 3.36
N PRO A 17 10.57 -30.89 3.91
CA PRO A 17 10.16 -29.84 4.85
C PRO A 17 9.29 -28.86 4.08
N GLY A 18 7.98 -28.83 4.37
CA GLY A 18 7.07 -27.82 3.88
C GLY A 18 7.56 -26.44 4.34
N VAL A 19 7.90 -25.59 3.41
CA VAL A 19 8.12 -24.17 3.68
C VAL A 19 6.78 -23.61 4.17
N ALA A 20 6.66 -23.42 5.48
CA ALA A 20 5.51 -22.74 6.07
C ALA A 20 5.50 -21.32 5.51
N ALA A 21 4.58 -21.03 4.61
CA ALA A 21 4.31 -19.66 4.19
C ALA A 21 3.97 -18.88 5.46
N ALA A 22 4.72 -17.81 5.75
CA ALA A 22 4.42 -16.94 6.87
C ALA A 22 3.00 -16.40 6.68
N GLN A 23 2.08 -16.87 7.52
CA GLN A 23 0.70 -16.39 7.49
C GLN A 23 0.71 -14.96 8.00
N ASN A 24 0.21 -14.04 7.18
CA ASN A 24 0.00 -12.64 7.56
C ASN A 24 -1.02 -12.61 8.71
N ALA A 25 -0.54 -12.51 9.96
CA ALA A 25 -1.44 -12.39 11.10
C ALA A 25 -2.20 -11.07 11.04
N ALA A 26 -3.52 -11.12 11.18
CA ALA A 26 -4.35 -9.93 11.26
C ALA A 26 -3.94 -9.07 12.47
N PRO A 27 -3.87 -7.74 12.34
CA PRO A 27 -3.52 -6.86 13.44
C PRO A 27 -4.54 -6.95 14.59
N GLY A 28 -4.06 -6.91 15.84
CA GLY A 28 -4.93 -6.83 17.03
C GLY A 28 -5.78 -5.55 17.04
N ALA A 29 -6.71 -5.46 18.00
CA ALA A 29 -7.62 -4.30 18.15
C ALA A 29 -6.85 -3.03 18.55
N ARG A 30 -6.58 -2.15 17.58
CA ARG A 30 -5.77 -0.94 17.77
C ARG A 30 -6.07 0.15 16.76
N GLN A 31 -5.72 1.36 17.10
CA GLN A 31 -5.63 2.50 16.19
C GLN A 31 -4.18 2.92 16.02
N VAL A 32 -3.82 3.25 14.80
CA VAL A 32 -2.53 3.82 14.40
C VAL A 32 -2.77 5.15 13.74
N ASP A 33 -2.13 6.21 14.24
CA ASP A 33 -2.14 7.54 13.67
C ASP A 33 -0.73 7.88 13.17
N ILE A 34 -0.61 8.26 11.91
CA ILE A 34 0.67 8.58 11.27
C ILE A 34 0.55 9.93 10.58
N ALA A 35 1.53 10.79 10.79
CA ALA A 35 1.69 12.01 10.02
C ALA A 35 2.93 11.90 9.13
N TYR A 36 2.79 12.24 7.86
CA TYR A 36 3.87 12.29 6.89
C TYR A 36 4.08 13.71 6.37
N GLU A 37 5.32 14.04 6.08
CA GLU A 37 5.71 15.19 5.28
C GLU A 37 6.19 14.74 3.91
N ILE A 38 5.77 15.46 2.87
CA ILE A 38 6.28 15.30 1.50
C ILE A 38 6.98 16.59 1.10
N THR A 39 8.25 16.47 0.71
CA THR A 39 9.07 17.59 0.26
C THR A 39 9.42 17.43 -1.21
N PHE A 40 9.61 18.57 -1.89
CA PHE A 40 10.06 18.67 -3.28
C PHE A 40 11.34 19.50 -3.28
N ALA A 41 12.43 18.96 -3.78
CA ALA A 41 13.74 19.62 -3.79
C ALA A 41 14.13 20.22 -2.42
N GLY A 42 13.74 19.55 -1.32
CA GLY A 42 14.01 20.00 0.05
C GLY A 42 13.01 20.97 0.66
N LEU A 43 12.02 21.43 -0.10
CA LEU A 43 10.97 22.34 0.37
C LEU A 43 9.72 21.55 0.74
N SER A 44 9.14 21.81 1.94
CA SER A 44 7.89 21.19 2.37
C SER A 44 6.75 21.59 1.43
N GLY A 45 5.99 20.58 0.96
CA GLY A 45 4.90 20.77 0.01
C GLY A 45 3.57 20.21 0.48
N PHE A 46 3.54 18.98 0.98
CA PHE A 46 2.31 18.33 1.45
C PHE A 46 2.52 17.67 2.79
N ARG A 47 1.42 17.58 3.52
CA ARG A 47 1.26 16.75 4.68
C ARG A 47 0.18 15.71 4.41
N ILE A 48 0.41 14.49 4.91
CA ILE A 48 -0.57 13.41 4.89
C ILE A 48 -0.78 12.96 6.34
N ASP A 49 -2.01 13.11 6.84
CA ASP A 49 -2.42 12.52 8.11
C ASP A 49 -3.19 11.23 7.79
N LEU A 50 -2.81 10.13 8.41
CA LEU A 50 -3.41 8.81 8.23
C LEU A 50 -3.84 8.27 9.58
N THR A 51 -5.07 7.76 9.64
CA THR A 51 -5.60 6.99 10.77
C THR A 51 -6.01 5.62 10.27
N ALA A 52 -5.49 4.56 10.88
CA ALA A 52 -5.85 3.19 10.60
C ALA A 52 -6.39 2.52 11.87
N LYS A 53 -7.58 1.93 11.80
CA LYS A 53 -8.20 1.15 12.87
C LYS A 53 -8.24 -0.31 12.48
N PHE A 54 -7.93 -1.18 13.44
CA PHE A 54 -7.94 -2.63 13.29
C PHE A 54 -8.68 -3.25 14.46
N ASN A 55 -9.49 -4.28 14.23
CA ASN A 55 -10.16 -5.01 15.31
C ASN A 55 -9.90 -6.53 15.29
N GLY A 56 -8.82 -6.95 14.61
CA GLY A 56 -8.45 -8.36 14.46
C GLY A 56 -9.11 -9.07 13.28
N SER A 57 -10.29 -8.62 12.81
CA SER A 57 -10.99 -9.20 11.65
C SER A 57 -11.21 -8.21 10.53
N SER A 58 -11.19 -6.92 10.82
CA SER A 58 -11.45 -5.85 9.86
C SER A 58 -10.52 -4.67 10.06
N TYR A 59 -10.45 -3.82 9.04
CA TYR A 59 -9.73 -2.56 9.03
C TYR A 59 -10.60 -1.43 8.50
N ASP A 60 -10.27 -0.21 8.93
CA ASP A 60 -10.79 1.05 8.42
C ASP A 60 -9.64 2.05 8.41
N ILE A 61 -9.24 2.50 7.23
CA ILE A 61 -8.10 3.40 7.03
C ILE A 61 -8.60 4.66 6.36
N GLU A 62 -8.27 5.80 6.96
CA GLU A 62 -8.52 7.12 6.40
C GLU A 62 -7.20 7.86 6.23
N SER A 63 -7.05 8.60 5.13
CA SER A 63 -5.95 9.54 4.95
C SER A 63 -6.44 10.88 4.43
N ARG A 64 -5.82 11.95 4.90
CA ARG A 64 -6.04 13.30 4.42
C ARG A 64 -4.72 13.89 3.96
N THR A 65 -4.72 14.42 2.73
CA THR A 65 -3.57 15.09 2.14
C THR A 65 -3.91 16.56 1.92
N PHE A 66 -3.06 17.45 2.40
CA PHE A 66 -3.24 18.89 2.25
C PHE A 66 -1.90 19.61 2.03
N LYS A 67 -1.97 20.81 1.48
CA LYS A 67 -0.78 21.62 1.23
C LYS A 67 -0.13 22.07 2.53
N GLU A 68 1.20 22.06 2.54
CA GLU A 68 2.01 22.58 3.64
C GLU A 68 3.17 23.41 3.10
N GLY A 69 3.88 24.11 4.00
CA GLY A 69 5.07 24.88 3.65
C GLY A 69 4.84 25.85 2.51
N VAL A 70 5.74 25.85 1.54
CA VAL A 70 5.73 26.80 0.42
C VAL A 70 4.49 26.70 -0.47
N LEU A 71 3.85 25.51 -0.53
CA LEU A 71 2.64 25.35 -1.34
C LEU A 71 1.41 26.02 -0.74
N ARG A 72 1.43 26.42 0.55
CA ARG A 72 0.35 27.22 1.13
C ARG A 72 0.20 28.59 0.47
N ALA A 73 1.30 29.14 -0.03
CA ALA A 73 1.30 30.41 -0.74
C ALA A 73 0.74 30.32 -2.17
N VAL A 74 0.62 29.11 -2.73
CA VAL A 74 0.00 28.90 -4.04
C VAL A 74 -1.50 28.98 -3.90
N THR A 75 -2.14 29.82 -4.72
CA THR A 75 -3.57 30.16 -4.62
C THR A 75 -4.53 28.98 -4.87
N MET A 76 -4.10 27.97 -5.64
CA MET A 76 -4.93 26.81 -5.94
C MET A 76 -5.17 25.95 -4.67
N HIS A 77 -6.42 25.81 -4.26
CA HIS A 77 -6.79 24.94 -3.15
C HIS A 77 -6.56 23.48 -3.49
N TYR A 78 -6.11 22.68 -2.49
CA TYR A 78 -5.98 21.22 -2.59
C TYR A 78 -6.37 20.59 -1.25
N ASP A 79 -7.31 19.65 -1.26
CA ASP A 79 -7.67 18.77 -0.15
C ASP A 79 -7.95 17.38 -0.74
N GLY A 80 -7.20 16.38 -0.32
CA GLY A 80 -7.37 14.99 -0.74
C GLY A 80 -7.76 14.13 0.45
N ARG A 81 -8.78 13.31 0.31
CA ARG A 81 -9.23 12.35 1.33
C ARG A 81 -9.40 10.98 0.70
N ASN A 82 -8.79 9.99 1.32
CA ASN A 82 -8.97 8.59 0.96
C ASN A 82 -9.51 7.83 2.16
N ARG A 83 -10.38 6.86 1.90
CA ARG A 83 -10.80 5.87 2.89
C ARG A 83 -10.86 4.50 2.24
N ALA A 84 -10.47 3.46 2.97
CA ALA A 84 -10.63 2.07 2.60
C ALA A 84 -10.98 1.26 3.83
N TRP A 85 -11.96 0.34 3.69
CA TRP A 85 -12.33 -0.55 4.77
C TRP A 85 -12.66 -1.94 4.24
N GLY A 86 -12.50 -2.94 5.09
CA GLY A 86 -12.70 -4.33 4.74
C GLY A 86 -12.22 -5.28 5.81
N GLY A 87 -12.03 -6.53 5.42
CA GLY A 87 -11.52 -7.60 6.24
C GLY A 87 -10.09 -8.00 5.89
N PHE A 88 -9.69 -9.13 6.43
CA PHE A 88 -8.40 -9.76 6.17
C PHE A 88 -8.58 -11.15 5.59
N SER A 89 -7.66 -11.54 4.74
CA SER A 89 -7.47 -12.90 4.26
C SER A 89 -6.02 -13.33 4.48
N PRO A 90 -5.69 -14.63 4.30
CA PRO A 90 -4.30 -15.09 4.36
C PRO A 90 -3.37 -14.38 3.34
N GLN A 91 -3.94 -13.82 2.28
CA GLN A 91 -3.21 -13.10 1.24
C GLN A 91 -2.98 -11.61 1.57
N GLY A 92 -3.65 -11.06 2.60
CA GLY A 92 -3.55 -9.68 3.03
C GLY A 92 -4.90 -8.99 3.22
N ALA A 93 -4.95 -7.70 2.96
CA ALA A 93 -6.18 -6.91 3.04
C ALA A 93 -7.20 -7.37 1.98
N GLN A 94 -8.46 -7.50 2.42
CA GLN A 94 -9.60 -7.82 1.56
C GLN A 94 -10.61 -6.67 1.66
N PRO A 95 -10.53 -5.68 0.76
CA PRO A 95 -11.40 -4.52 0.83
C PRO A 95 -12.87 -4.87 0.59
N THR A 96 -13.76 -4.21 1.33
CA THR A 96 -15.20 -4.17 1.07
C THR A 96 -15.56 -2.95 0.24
N ALA A 97 -14.93 -1.82 0.56
CA ALA A 97 -15.09 -0.60 -0.23
C ALA A 97 -13.90 0.35 -0.02
N GLY A 98 -13.77 1.31 -0.94
CA GLY A 98 -12.83 2.41 -0.87
C GLY A 98 -13.41 3.68 -1.48
N SER A 99 -12.89 4.82 -1.09
CA SER A 99 -13.27 6.11 -1.66
C SER A 99 -12.07 7.05 -1.74
N LEU A 100 -12.08 7.89 -2.76
CA LEU A 100 -11.17 8.98 -2.96
C LEU A 100 -11.96 10.25 -3.24
N SER A 101 -11.73 11.30 -2.45
CA SER A 101 -12.27 12.63 -2.71
C SER A 101 -11.11 13.60 -2.84
N ILE A 102 -11.05 14.32 -3.96
CA ILE A 102 -10.01 15.32 -4.22
C ILE A 102 -10.69 16.63 -4.59
N ILE A 103 -10.25 17.71 -3.97
CA ILE A 103 -10.61 19.09 -4.37
C ILE A 103 -9.35 19.74 -4.91
N VAL A 104 -9.40 20.20 -6.16
CA VAL A 104 -8.33 20.98 -6.80
C VAL A 104 -8.95 22.29 -7.30
N GLY A 105 -8.55 23.41 -6.70
CA GLY A 105 -9.28 24.67 -6.84
C GLY A 105 -10.67 24.52 -6.22
N ASP A 106 -11.70 24.73 -7.04
CA ASP A 106 -13.13 24.66 -6.64
C ASP A 106 -13.81 23.39 -7.21
N LYS A 107 -13.04 22.46 -7.78
CA LYS A 107 -13.59 21.32 -8.49
C LYS A 107 -13.45 20.03 -7.66
N PRO A 108 -14.50 19.64 -6.91
CA PRO A 108 -14.50 18.38 -6.21
C PRO A 108 -14.62 17.22 -7.20
N ARG A 109 -13.89 16.14 -6.94
CA ARG A 109 -13.98 14.86 -7.64
C ARG A 109 -14.01 13.76 -6.61
N THR A 110 -14.98 12.86 -6.75
CA THR A 110 -15.10 11.70 -5.86
C THR A 110 -15.14 10.43 -6.69
N TRP A 111 -14.44 9.45 -6.21
CA TRP A 111 -14.49 8.08 -6.67
C TRP A 111 -14.86 7.18 -5.49
N VAL A 112 -15.75 6.22 -5.74
CA VAL A 112 -16.14 5.19 -4.76
C VAL A 112 -16.02 3.84 -5.44
N ALA A 113 -15.37 2.90 -4.78
CA ALA A 113 -15.24 1.51 -5.17
C ALA A 113 -15.98 0.62 -4.18
N GLN A 114 -16.76 -0.33 -4.69
CA GLN A 114 -17.35 -1.42 -3.93
C GLN A 114 -16.79 -2.73 -4.46
N TYR A 115 -16.41 -3.62 -3.58
CA TYR A 115 -15.82 -4.90 -3.93
C TYR A 115 -16.85 -6.01 -3.74
N ALA A 116 -17.19 -6.70 -4.83
CA ALA A 116 -18.12 -7.83 -4.83
C ALA A 116 -17.59 -8.94 -5.72
N GLY A 117 -17.49 -10.18 -5.19
CA GLY A 117 -17.03 -11.33 -5.97
C GLY A 117 -15.62 -11.20 -6.54
N GLY A 118 -14.73 -10.43 -5.87
CA GLY A 118 -13.36 -10.18 -6.34
C GLY A 118 -13.24 -9.17 -7.47
N THR A 119 -14.33 -8.48 -7.84
CA THR A 119 -14.36 -7.39 -8.82
C THR A 119 -14.71 -6.06 -8.16
N ILE A 120 -14.35 -4.97 -8.82
CA ILE A 120 -14.62 -3.60 -8.37
C ILE A 120 -15.78 -3.02 -9.19
N GLN A 121 -16.80 -2.52 -8.50
CA GLN A 121 -17.83 -1.65 -9.06
C GLN A 121 -17.51 -0.21 -8.68
N GLU A 122 -17.44 0.68 -9.66
CA GLU A 122 -16.96 2.04 -9.49
C GLU A 122 -18.04 3.06 -9.78
N THR A 123 -18.07 4.12 -8.95
CA THR A 123 -18.89 5.30 -9.17
C THR A 123 -18.03 6.54 -9.10
N HIS A 124 -18.19 7.45 -10.06
CA HIS A 124 -17.46 8.72 -10.12
C HIS A 124 -18.42 9.91 -10.06
N ASN A 125 -18.01 10.93 -9.33
CA ASN A 125 -18.73 12.21 -9.31
C ASN A 125 -17.71 13.37 -9.43
N PRO A 126 -17.75 14.21 -10.49
CA PRO A 126 -18.68 14.07 -11.66
C PRO A 126 -18.45 12.76 -12.43
N ALA A 127 -19.48 12.32 -13.14
CA ALA A 127 -19.44 11.07 -13.91
C ALA A 127 -18.25 11.05 -14.87
N TYR A 128 -17.53 9.94 -14.85
CA TYR A 128 -16.34 9.72 -15.66
C TYR A 128 -16.65 8.64 -16.70
N LYS A 129 -16.37 8.96 -17.96
CA LYS A 129 -16.46 8.02 -19.09
C LYS A 129 -15.08 7.94 -19.75
N PRO A 130 -14.34 6.86 -19.55
CA PRO A 130 -13.08 6.66 -20.25
C PRO A 130 -13.34 6.52 -21.76
N SER A 131 -12.37 6.93 -22.57
CA SER A 131 -12.39 6.57 -23.99
C SER A 131 -12.23 5.04 -24.12
N PRO A 132 -12.75 4.42 -25.21
CA PRO A 132 -12.69 2.95 -25.35
C PRO A 132 -11.29 2.36 -25.19
N GLN A 133 -10.27 3.06 -25.67
CA GLN A 133 -8.86 2.65 -25.55
C GLN A 133 -8.31 2.76 -24.11
N ASN A 134 -8.93 3.56 -23.25
CA ASN A 134 -8.53 3.78 -21.87
C ASN A 134 -9.45 3.07 -20.87
N ALA A 135 -10.46 2.35 -21.34
CA ALA A 135 -11.34 1.61 -20.45
C ALA A 135 -10.60 0.47 -19.76
N ILE A 136 -10.81 0.35 -18.44
CA ILE A 136 -10.29 -0.77 -17.65
C ILE A 136 -11.32 -1.91 -17.79
N SER A 137 -10.91 -3.05 -18.34
CA SER A 137 -11.79 -4.21 -18.50
C SER A 137 -12.14 -4.83 -17.13
N GLU A 138 -13.22 -5.63 -17.07
CA GLU A 138 -13.58 -6.36 -15.85
C GLU A 138 -12.48 -7.32 -15.41
N GLU A 139 -11.84 -8.01 -16.35
CA GLU A 139 -10.70 -8.88 -16.07
C GLU A 139 -9.55 -8.13 -15.41
N GLN A 140 -9.22 -6.93 -15.90
CA GLN A 140 -8.17 -6.09 -15.34
C GLN A 140 -8.51 -5.52 -13.96
N ARG A 141 -9.81 -5.36 -13.64
CA ARG A 141 -10.28 -4.94 -12.30
C ARG A 141 -10.23 -6.07 -11.29
N ARG A 142 -10.34 -7.31 -11.73
CA ARG A 142 -10.37 -8.47 -10.85
C ARG A 142 -9.07 -8.60 -10.06
N GLY A 143 -9.20 -8.74 -8.72
CA GLY A 143 -8.06 -8.87 -7.81
C GLY A 143 -7.26 -7.58 -7.58
N SER A 144 -7.64 -6.45 -8.20
CA SER A 144 -6.96 -5.19 -7.92
C SER A 144 -7.50 -4.55 -6.63
N LEU A 145 -6.63 -3.85 -5.91
CA LEU A 145 -6.90 -3.18 -4.64
C LEU A 145 -6.92 -1.66 -4.83
N ASP A 146 -7.66 -0.96 -3.99
CA ASP A 146 -7.44 0.48 -3.81
C ASP A 146 -6.05 0.75 -3.21
N PRO A 147 -5.50 1.96 -3.36
CA PRO A 147 -4.13 2.27 -2.91
C PRO A 147 -3.88 2.06 -1.41
N LEU A 148 -4.88 2.32 -0.53
CA LEU A 148 -4.71 2.15 0.91
C LEU A 148 -4.70 0.67 1.31
N SER A 149 -5.61 -0.14 0.75
CA SER A 149 -5.63 -1.59 0.95
C SER A 149 -4.39 -2.27 0.38
N ALA A 150 -3.87 -1.77 -0.75
CA ALA A 150 -2.60 -2.23 -1.32
C ALA A 150 -1.42 -1.95 -0.38
N ALA A 151 -1.31 -0.73 0.15
CA ALA A 151 -0.28 -0.36 1.11
C ALA A 151 -0.37 -1.18 2.40
N LEU A 152 -1.60 -1.42 2.91
CA LEU A 152 -1.85 -2.27 4.06
C LEU A 152 -1.36 -3.72 3.80
N SER A 153 -1.70 -4.29 2.64
CA SER A 153 -1.27 -5.65 2.27
C SER A 153 0.26 -5.79 2.20
N VAL A 154 0.96 -4.73 1.76
CA VAL A 154 2.43 -4.68 1.77
C VAL A 154 2.94 -4.65 3.22
N GLY A 155 2.39 -3.78 4.06
CA GLY A 155 2.81 -3.65 5.47
C GLY A 155 2.60 -4.93 6.29
N MET A 156 1.48 -5.63 6.06
CA MET A 156 1.16 -6.91 6.71
C MET A 156 2.09 -8.05 6.31
N ALA A 157 2.70 -7.99 5.14
CA ALA A 157 3.62 -9.03 4.69
C ALA A 157 4.95 -9.06 5.47
N GLY A 158 5.20 -8.11 6.38
CA GLY A 158 6.37 -8.09 7.24
C GLY A 158 7.67 -8.16 6.42
N ASP A 159 8.49 -9.18 6.65
CA ASP A 159 9.77 -9.35 5.94
C ASP A 159 9.60 -9.73 4.46
N ALA A 160 8.43 -10.23 4.06
CA ALA A 160 8.06 -10.51 2.67
C ALA A 160 7.38 -9.31 1.97
N ALA A 161 7.48 -8.10 2.53
CA ALA A 161 6.89 -6.89 1.94
C ALA A 161 7.50 -6.51 0.58
N CYS A 162 8.79 -6.81 0.37
CA CYS A 162 9.45 -6.68 -0.92
C CYS A 162 9.34 -7.97 -1.75
N ASP A 163 9.83 -7.95 -2.99
CA ASP A 163 9.81 -9.06 -3.97
C ASP A 163 8.39 -9.55 -4.31
N ARG A 164 7.48 -8.58 -4.49
CA ARG A 164 6.09 -8.86 -4.84
C ARG A 164 5.52 -7.84 -5.81
N THR A 165 4.45 -8.21 -6.46
CA THR A 165 3.63 -7.30 -7.27
C THR A 165 2.25 -7.16 -6.65
N VAL A 166 1.80 -5.93 -6.48
CA VAL A 166 0.45 -5.60 -6.01
C VAL A 166 -0.30 -4.88 -7.12
N GLN A 167 -1.47 -5.40 -7.43
CA GLN A 167 -2.35 -4.81 -8.45
C GLN A 167 -3.19 -3.71 -7.82
N THR A 168 -3.11 -2.49 -8.33
CA THR A 168 -3.86 -1.34 -7.81
C THR A 168 -4.80 -0.75 -8.83
N ASN A 169 -5.93 -0.22 -8.35
CA ASN A 169 -6.87 0.56 -9.12
C ASN A 169 -7.25 1.81 -8.31
N ASP A 170 -7.04 3.00 -8.88
CA ASP A 170 -7.36 4.29 -8.27
C ASP A 170 -8.65 4.93 -8.87
N GLY A 171 -9.43 4.13 -9.59
CA GLY A 171 -10.66 4.55 -10.26
C GLY A 171 -10.46 5.05 -11.69
N LYS A 172 -9.26 5.40 -12.07
CA LYS A 172 -8.93 5.83 -13.43
C LYS A 172 -7.82 5.02 -14.07
N ARG A 173 -6.97 4.41 -13.25
CA ARG A 173 -5.76 3.72 -13.71
C ARG A 173 -5.63 2.38 -13.01
N ARG A 174 -5.35 1.36 -13.80
CA ARG A 174 -4.93 0.05 -13.35
C ARG A 174 -3.41 -0.03 -13.47
N ILE A 175 -2.76 -0.19 -12.34
CA ILE A 175 -1.29 -0.15 -12.22
C ILE A 175 -0.83 -1.39 -11.46
N ASP A 176 0.22 -2.06 -11.96
CA ASP A 176 0.99 -3.00 -11.16
C ASP A 176 2.09 -2.24 -10.42
N VAL A 177 2.07 -2.37 -9.09
CA VAL A 177 3.13 -1.88 -8.21
C VAL A 177 4.08 -3.03 -7.95
N ILE A 178 5.26 -2.97 -8.56
CA ILE A 178 6.30 -4.00 -8.50
C ILE A 178 7.30 -3.56 -7.45
N ILE A 179 7.44 -4.33 -6.38
CA ILE A 179 8.29 -4.02 -5.23
C ILE A 179 9.44 -5.00 -5.22
N LYS A 180 10.67 -4.50 -5.27
CA LYS A 180 11.89 -5.32 -5.26
C LYS A 180 12.74 -5.00 -4.02
N LYS A 181 13.26 -6.02 -3.36
CA LYS A 181 14.17 -5.86 -2.24
C LYS A 181 15.53 -5.34 -2.74
N VAL A 182 16.01 -4.26 -2.11
CA VAL A 182 17.37 -3.75 -2.28
C VAL A 182 18.27 -4.26 -1.16
N GLY A 183 17.75 -4.33 0.07
CA GLY A 183 18.48 -4.77 1.23
C GLY A 183 17.79 -4.44 2.54
N THR A 184 18.56 -4.43 3.60
CA THR A 184 18.17 -3.96 4.93
C THR A 184 19.21 -3.01 5.46
N GLU A 185 18.80 -2.08 6.32
CA GLU A 185 19.74 -1.24 7.07
C GLU A 185 19.22 -0.97 8.49
N PRO A 186 20.09 -0.74 9.47
CA PRO A 186 19.66 -0.39 10.82
C PRO A 186 18.81 0.88 10.83
N ALA A 187 17.73 0.89 11.63
CA ALA A 187 16.82 2.04 11.75
C ALA A 187 17.56 3.35 12.12
N ALA A 188 18.58 3.26 12.96
CA ALA A 188 19.43 4.40 13.31
C ALA A 188 20.15 5.02 12.10
N LYS A 189 20.64 4.18 11.17
CA LYS A 189 21.30 4.63 9.93
C LYS A 189 20.27 5.23 8.96
N ALA A 190 19.06 4.66 8.89
CA ALA A 190 17.99 5.19 8.07
C ALA A 190 17.45 6.54 8.58
N ALA A 191 17.81 6.93 9.83
CA ALA A 191 17.37 8.14 10.52
C ALA A 191 15.82 8.25 10.57
N ILE A 192 15.16 7.15 10.92
CA ILE A 192 13.69 7.07 11.04
C ILE A 192 13.32 7.10 12.53
N PRO A 193 12.73 8.20 13.04
CA PRO A 193 12.33 8.32 14.43
C PRO A 193 11.29 7.25 14.81
N GLY A 194 11.49 6.57 15.96
CA GLY A 194 10.58 5.55 16.47
C GLY A 194 10.67 4.18 15.77
N ALA A 195 11.46 4.04 14.70
CA ALA A 195 11.69 2.76 14.07
C ALA A 195 12.60 1.86 14.92
N GLN A 196 12.31 0.56 14.89
CA GLN A 196 13.07 -0.44 15.64
C GLN A 196 13.72 -1.47 14.72
N GLY A 197 14.87 -1.98 15.14
CA GLY A 197 15.61 -3.03 14.45
C GLY A 197 16.07 -2.63 13.04
N ASP A 198 15.95 -3.56 12.11
CA ASP A 198 16.31 -3.35 10.72
C ASP A 198 15.10 -2.92 9.89
N VAL A 199 15.31 -1.95 9.03
CA VAL A 199 14.33 -1.52 8.04
C VAL A 199 14.60 -2.21 6.71
N LEU A 200 13.52 -2.61 6.02
CA LEU A 200 13.62 -3.10 4.64
C LEU A 200 13.75 -1.92 3.70
N VAL A 201 14.70 -2.01 2.79
CA VAL A 201 14.86 -1.04 1.70
C VAL A 201 14.40 -1.71 0.42
N CYS A 202 13.36 -1.16 -0.20
CA CYS A 202 12.79 -1.66 -1.44
C CYS A 202 12.80 -0.58 -2.53
N GLU A 203 12.85 -1.00 -3.77
CA GLU A 203 12.57 -0.17 -4.94
C GLU A 203 11.19 -0.52 -5.49
N ILE A 204 10.40 0.52 -5.75
CA ILE A 204 9.05 0.42 -6.30
C ILE A 204 9.07 0.90 -7.74
N PHE A 205 8.67 0.00 -8.63
CA PHE A 205 8.42 0.29 -10.04
C PHE A 205 6.91 0.26 -10.29
N THR A 206 6.45 1.04 -11.24
CA THR A 206 5.04 1.01 -11.67
C THR A 206 4.94 0.60 -13.12
N ARG A 207 4.05 -0.37 -13.40
CA ARG A 207 3.70 -0.77 -14.74
C ARG A 207 2.24 -0.38 -15.02
N ARG A 208 2.03 0.43 -16.04
CA ARG A 208 0.69 0.80 -16.48
C ARG A 208 0.05 -0.39 -17.19
N VAL A 209 -1.17 -0.72 -16.81
CA VAL A 209 -1.91 -1.85 -17.39
C VAL A 209 -3.08 -1.34 -18.23
N ALA A 210 -3.89 -0.44 -17.70
CA ALA A 210 -5.02 0.17 -18.38
C ALA A 210 -5.43 1.48 -17.68
N GLY A 211 -6.27 2.28 -18.33
CA GLY A 211 -6.82 3.51 -17.78
C GLY A 211 -6.24 4.78 -18.39
N GLU A 212 -6.64 5.92 -17.84
CA GLU A 212 -6.14 7.22 -18.25
C GLU A 212 -4.75 7.49 -17.71
N PHE A 213 -3.82 7.56 -18.60
CA PHE A 213 -2.52 8.13 -18.34
C PHE A 213 -2.44 9.40 -19.17
N GLU A 214 -2.36 10.53 -18.54
CA GLU A 214 -2.05 11.77 -19.26
C GLU A 214 -0.83 11.49 -20.13
N SER A 215 -0.92 11.90 -21.41
CA SER A 215 0.22 11.79 -22.33
C SER A 215 1.35 12.62 -21.70
N ALA A 216 2.19 11.95 -20.97
CA ALA A 216 3.34 12.59 -20.38
C ALA A 216 4.28 13.04 -21.51
N PRO A 217 4.93 14.20 -21.37
CA PRO A 217 6.07 14.57 -22.21
C PRO A 217 7.07 13.41 -22.30
N LYS A 218 7.80 13.29 -23.41
CA LYS A 218 8.80 12.20 -23.59
C LYS A 218 9.77 12.04 -22.41
N GLU A 219 10.05 13.11 -21.66
CA GLU A 219 10.85 13.11 -20.43
C GLU A 219 10.22 12.31 -19.28
N ALA A 220 8.89 12.28 -19.19
CA ALA A 220 8.23 11.48 -18.16
C ALA A 220 8.22 9.96 -18.45
N GLU A 221 8.50 9.52 -19.67
CA GLU A 221 8.75 8.10 -19.93
C GLU A 221 10.07 7.63 -19.32
N THR A 222 11.10 8.49 -19.34
CA THR A 222 12.40 8.21 -18.70
C THR A 222 12.31 8.23 -17.18
N GLU A 223 11.43 9.05 -16.59
CA GLU A 223 11.18 9.07 -15.14
C GLU A 223 10.42 7.83 -14.65
N ARG A 224 9.59 7.21 -15.49
CA ARG A 224 8.85 5.98 -15.17
C ARG A 224 9.75 4.76 -15.00
N GLU A 225 10.92 4.77 -15.54
CA GLU A 225 11.95 3.76 -15.38
C GLU A 225 12.75 3.95 -14.08
N ARG A 226 12.65 5.14 -13.44
CA ARG A 226 13.32 5.39 -12.17
C ARG A 226 12.49 4.87 -11.02
N PRO A 227 13.02 3.95 -10.22
CA PRO A 227 12.30 3.43 -9.07
C PRO A 227 12.13 4.51 -8.01
N MET A 228 11.01 4.44 -7.30
CA MET A 228 10.87 5.08 -6.01
C MET A 228 11.47 4.16 -4.95
N ARG A 229 12.39 4.67 -4.15
CA ARG A 229 12.94 3.92 -3.01
C ARG A 229 12.08 4.14 -1.78
N VAL A 230 11.73 3.06 -1.08
CA VAL A 230 10.96 3.09 0.16
C VAL A 230 11.66 2.33 1.26
N TRP A 231 11.61 2.86 2.47
CA TRP A 231 12.07 2.23 3.70
C TRP A 231 10.85 1.79 4.50
N LEU A 232 10.71 0.49 4.67
CA LEU A 232 9.63 -0.13 5.40
C LEU A 232 10.13 -0.52 6.80
N ALA A 233 9.60 0.13 7.82
CA ALA A 233 10.06 -0.01 9.19
C ALA A 233 9.01 -0.62 10.11
N HIS A 234 9.44 -1.39 11.10
CA HIS A 234 8.65 -1.65 12.29
C HIS A 234 8.64 -0.39 13.17
N MET A 235 7.45 0.07 13.53
CA MET A 235 7.26 1.21 14.40
C MET A 235 6.74 0.72 15.74
N ASP A 236 7.33 1.20 16.84
CA ASP A 236 7.04 0.76 18.20
C ASP A 236 7.06 -0.77 18.33
N GLN A 237 6.00 -1.40 18.83
CA GLN A 237 5.87 -2.85 18.98
C GLN A 237 5.05 -3.49 17.85
N SER A 238 4.76 -2.75 16.77
CA SER A 238 3.96 -3.25 15.67
C SER A 238 4.68 -4.35 14.89
N GLN A 239 3.99 -5.45 14.63
CA GLN A 239 4.49 -6.51 13.74
C GLN A 239 4.39 -6.12 12.26
N MET A 240 3.61 -5.10 11.94
CA MET A 240 3.50 -4.57 10.59
C MET A 240 4.69 -3.67 10.28
N ARG A 241 5.04 -3.61 8.99
CA ARG A 241 5.98 -2.63 8.48
C ARG A 241 5.23 -1.46 7.86
N TYR A 242 5.67 -0.25 8.17
CA TYR A 242 5.08 0.99 7.65
C TYR A 242 6.06 1.68 6.69
N PRO A 243 5.59 2.32 5.61
CA PRO A 243 6.44 3.14 4.76
C PRO A 243 6.90 4.38 5.53
N ALA A 244 8.08 4.29 6.13
CA ALA A 244 8.59 5.32 7.04
C ALA A 244 9.36 6.43 6.33
N LYS A 245 9.96 6.11 5.18
CA LYS A 245 10.68 7.06 4.33
C LYS A 245 10.50 6.67 2.88
N LEU A 246 10.44 7.64 1.98
CA LEU A 246 10.46 7.42 0.54
C LEU A 246 11.34 8.46 -0.16
N GLU A 247 11.92 8.08 -1.28
CA GLU A 247 12.65 8.97 -2.17
C GLU A 247 12.35 8.62 -3.64
N ALA A 248 12.05 9.63 -4.43
CA ALA A 248 11.88 9.50 -5.87
C ALA A 248 12.64 10.63 -6.58
N GLN A 249 13.40 10.27 -7.61
CA GLN A 249 14.07 11.24 -8.47
C GLN A 249 13.12 11.67 -9.57
N THR A 250 12.97 12.97 -9.78
CA THR A 250 12.17 13.55 -10.87
C THR A 250 13.03 14.50 -11.69
N GLY A 251 12.57 14.92 -12.86
CA GLY A 251 13.23 15.93 -13.69
C GLY A 251 13.36 17.30 -12.99
N PHE A 252 12.54 17.54 -11.97
CA PHE A 252 12.51 18.80 -11.20
C PHE A 252 13.19 18.69 -9.83
N GLY A 253 13.84 17.57 -9.51
CA GLY A 253 14.52 17.33 -8.25
C GLY A 253 13.98 16.11 -7.50
N THR A 254 14.41 15.95 -6.27
CA THR A 254 14.04 14.80 -5.44
C THR A 254 12.76 15.06 -4.67
N ILE A 255 11.79 14.14 -4.80
CA ILE A 255 10.65 14.04 -3.90
C ILE A 255 11.09 13.16 -2.72
N ARG A 256 10.85 13.63 -1.50
CA ARG A 256 11.05 12.85 -0.28
C ARG A 256 9.80 12.84 0.56
N GLY A 257 9.48 11.67 1.12
CA GLY A 257 8.46 11.52 2.14
C GLY A 257 9.10 10.97 3.41
N ARG A 258 8.62 11.39 4.57
CA ARG A 258 9.06 10.88 5.86
C ARG A 258 7.94 10.91 6.88
N ILE A 259 8.00 9.99 7.83
CA ILE A 259 7.15 10.05 9.02
C ILE A 259 7.59 11.25 9.89
N LEU A 260 6.62 12.07 10.28
CA LEU A 260 6.78 13.12 11.29
C LEU A 260 6.40 12.61 12.68
N SER A 261 5.34 11.81 12.77
CA SER A 261 4.88 11.21 14.02
C SER A 261 4.21 9.87 13.76
N PHE A 262 4.35 8.98 14.72
CA PHE A 262 3.67 7.69 14.79
C PHE A 262 3.09 7.53 16.18
N ARG A 263 1.83 7.10 16.30
CA ARG A 263 1.18 6.79 17.57
C ARG A 263 0.31 5.56 17.38
N GLU A 264 0.46 4.61 18.28
CA GLU A 264 -0.39 3.43 18.39
C GLU A 264 -1.10 3.42 19.73
N ARG A 265 -2.38 3.06 19.74
CA ARG A 265 -3.16 2.86 20.96
C ARG A 265 -4.15 1.71 20.80
N PRO A 266 -4.54 1.02 21.87
CA PRO A 266 -5.66 0.09 21.84
C PRO A 266 -6.94 0.80 21.40
N LEU A 267 -7.85 0.09 20.71
CA LEU A 267 -9.23 0.54 20.53
C LEU A 267 -10.01 0.36 21.84
N THR A 268 -10.92 1.28 22.09
CA THR A 268 -11.94 1.07 23.11
C THR A 268 -12.93 -0.02 22.68
N PRO A 269 -13.66 -0.66 23.60
CA PRO A 269 -14.70 -1.64 23.25
C PRO A 269 -15.74 -1.09 22.28
N ASP A 270 -16.17 0.16 22.47
CA ASP A 270 -17.17 0.82 21.60
C ASP A 270 -16.63 1.06 20.19
N GLU A 271 -15.38 1.52 20.05
CA GLU A 271 -14.73 1.68 18.76
C GLU A 271 -14.60 0.34 18.03
N SER A 272 -14.19 -0.71 18.73
CA SER A 272 -14.06 -2.06 18.16
C SER A 272 -15.43 -2.63 17.73
N GLN A 273 -16.50 -2.34 18.47
CA GLN A 273 -17.85 -2.77 18.11
C GLN A 273 -18.39 -2.00 16.89
N ALA A 274 -18.10 -0.70 16.81
CA ALA A 274 -18.54 0.13 15.67
C ALA A 274 -17.95 -0.33 14.33
N MET A 275 -16.77 -0.92 14.33
CA MET A 275 -16.13 -1.49 13.12
C MET A 275 -16.75 -2.80 12.62
N ARG A 276 -17.62 -3.44 13.41
CA ARG A 276 -18.28 -4.72 13.05
C ARG A 276 -19.63 -4.53 12.36
N LYS A 277 -20.14 -3.30 12.32
CA LYS A 277 -21.40 -2.90 11.68
C LYS A 277 -21.15 -2.38 10.27
#